data_bf2f38c0b094bcfed6b417358adfce79
#
_entry.id   bf2f38c0b094bcfed6b417358adfce79
#
_cell.length_a   1.000
_cell.length_b   1.000
_cell.length_c   1.000
_cell.angle_alpha   90.00
_cell.angle_beta   90.00
_cell.angle_gamma   90.00
#
_symmetry.space_group_name_H-M   'P 1'
#
loop_
_entity.id
_entity.type
_entity.pdbx_description
1 polymer ?
#
loop_
_entity_poly.entity_id
_entity_poly.type
_entity_poly.pdbx_seq_one_letter_code
_entity_poly.pdbx_strand_id
1 'polypeptide(L)'
;RSLHSAWRIGSFSGLAAGMHMEAPDRDALAIPDAGEPGSGFFAFPRGARAGTCLHAILEDWARGKGDLEVLVEPALQAYGLPLEWKEIAISHLQKVLDTDMDGAGLTLAALQSARRLPELGFTFPVRDLDVTRLRSLLVDPANGLAEPLREAATRLEFDSLKGFLKGFIDLTFEHD
;
A
#
# COMPACT_ATOMS: atom_id res chain seq x y z
N ARG A 1 22.36 -25.40 26.92
CA ARG A 1 21.08 -25.71 26.27
C ARG A 1 20.74 -24.54 25.38
N SER A 2 20.99 -24.63 24.08
CA SER A 2 20.51 -23.66 23.11
C SER A 2 19.02 -23.90 22.91
N LEU A 3 18.20 -22.94 23.28
CA LEU A 3 16.77 -22.94 22.97
C LEU A 3 16.64 -22.55 21.49
N HIS A 4 16.58 -23.51 20.61
CA HIS A 4 16.17 -23.28 19.23
C HIS A 4 14.65 -23.06 19.22
N SER A 5 14.24 -21.81 19.43
CA SER A 5 12.85 -21.42 19.22
C SER A 5 12.62 -21.35 17.71
N ALA A 6 11.86 -22.31 17.17
CA ALA A 6 11.40 -22.27 15.78
C ALA A 6 10.35 -21.16 15.52
N TRP A 7 9.98 -20.41 16.56
CA TRP A 7 9.02 -19.36 16.51
C TRP A 7 9.67 -18.04 16.07
N ARG A 8 9.08 -17.40 15.08
CA ARG A 8 9.54 -16.09 14.58
C ARG A 8 8.35 -15.15 14.33
N ILE A 9 8.62 -13.85 14.35
CA ILE A 9 7.70 -12.84 13.88
C ILE A 9 8.07 -12.56 12.42
N GLY A 10 7.12 -12.74 11.51
CA GLY A 10 7.27 -12.42 10.10
C GLY A 10 6.34 -11.29 9.70
N SER A 11 6.66 -10.62 8.60
CA SER A 11 5.77 -9.72 7.88
C SER A 11 5.67 -10.19 6.43
N PHE A 12 4.65 -9.71 5.71
CA PHE A 12 4.52 -10.00 4.28
C PHE A 12 5.80 -9.60 3.52
N SER A 13 6.31 -8.39 3.76
CA SER A 13 7.55 -7.90 3.14
C SER A 13 8.75 -8.77 3.51
N GLY A 14 8.83 -9.25 4.77
CA GLY A 14 9.88 -10.17 5.20
C GLY A 14 9.78 -11.55 4.56
N LEU A 15 8.57 -12.05 4.32
CA LEU A 15 8.36 -13.32 3.59
C LEU A 15 8.71 -13.16 2.11
N ALA A 16 8.37 -12.01 1.51
CA ALA A 16 8.63 -11.70 0.11
C ALA A 16 10.10 -11.29 -0.18
N ALA A 17 10.88 -10.94 0.84
CA ALA A 17 12.27 -10.48 0.67
C ALA A 17 13.22 -11.54 0.07
N GLY A 18 12.87 -12.84 0.14
CA GLY A 18 13.57 -13.93 -0.54
C GLY A 18 13.17 -14.08 -2.01
N MET A 19 12.11 -13.42 -2.44
CA MET A 19 11.66 -13.39 -3.81
C MET A 19 12.41 -12.26 -4.52
N HIS A 20 13.62 -12.54 -5.01
CA HIS A 20 14.29 -11.69 -6.01
C HIS A 20 13.50 -11.73 -7.33
N MET A 21 12.28 -11.29 -7.30
CA MET A 21 11.67 -10.74 -8.48
C MET A 21 11.99 -9.24 -8.45
N GLU A 22 12.92 -8.82 -9.28
CA GLU A 22 12.79 -7.53 -9.94
C GLU A 22 11.42 -7.58 -10.62
N ALA A 23 10.36 -7.27 -9.86
CA ALA A 23 9.13 -6.83 -10.50
C ALA A 23 9.58 -5.65 -11.35
N PRO A 24 9.43 -5.71 -12.69
CA PRO A 24 9.73 -4.54 -13.48
C PRO A 24 8.96 -3.40 -12.82
N ASP A 25 9.71 -2.34 -12.48
CA ASP A 25 9.14 -1.12 -11.93
C ASP A 25 7.96 -0.76 -12.85
N ARG A 26 6.73 -0.99 -12.38
CA ARG A 26 5.54 -0.70 -13.21
C ARG A 26 5.45 0.77 -13.53
N ASP A 27 6.16 1.60 -12.75
CA ASP A 27 6.35 3.01 -13.03
C ASP A 27 7.32 3.24 -14.19
N ALA A 28 8.13 2.23 -14.57
CA ALA A 28 9.00 2.25 -15.76
C ALA A 28 8.28 1.76 -17.04
N LEU A 29 7.13 1.13 -16.92
CA LEU A 29 6.28 0.86 -18.08
C LEU A 29 5.69 2.20 -18.52
N ALA A 30 6.30 2.81 -19.54
CA ALA A 30 5.75 3.96 -20.21
C ALA A 30 4.28 3.68 -20.55
N ILE A 31 3.36 4.40 -19.90
CA ILE A 31 1.98 4.46 -20.34
C ILE A 31 2.04 5.19 -21.69
N PRO A 32 1.76 4.52 -22.81
CA PRO A 32 1.66 5.23 -24.09
C PRO A 32 0.51 6.23 -23.95
N ASP A 33 0.76 7.50 -24.29
CA ASP A 33 -0.24 8.58 -24.30
C ASP A 33 -0.61 9.29 -23.00
N ALA A 34 0.19 9.27 -21.98
CA ALA A 34 0.11 10.33 -20.96
C ALA A 34 0.96 11.50 -21.47
N GLY A 35 0.30 12.62 -21.75
CA GLY A 35 0.86 13.83 -22.34
C GLY A 35 2.31 14.20 -21.99
N GLU A 36 2.86 15.22 -22.66
CA GLU A 36 4.26 15.64 -22.65
C GLU A 36 5.05 15.23 -21.38
N PRO A 37 6.17 14.47 -21.48
CA PRO A 37 6.99 14.14 -20.32
C PRO A 37 7.48 15.44 -19.70
N GLY A 38 6.98 15.76 -18.50
CA GLY A 38 7.47 16.89 -17.71
C GLY A 38 6.41 17.84 -17.18
N SER A 39 5.11 17.61 -17.39
CA SER A 39 4.06 18.44 -16.79
C SER A 39 3.22 17.67 -15.78
N GLY A 40 2.83 18.35 -14.68
CA GLY A 40 1.95 17.81 -13.66
C GLY A 40 2.60 16.78 -12.74
N PHE A 41 1.79 15.86 -12.21
CA PHE A 41 2.23 14.87 -11.22
C PHE A 41 3.28 13.88 -11.75
N PHE A 42 3.32 13.62 -13.04
CA PHE A 42 4.35 12.74 -13.63
C PHE A 42 5.78 13.27 -13.50
N ALA A 43 5.93 14.58 -13.28
CA ALA A 43 7.21 15.21 -12.99
C ALA A 43 7.54 15.21 -11.47
N PHE A 44 6.60 14.81 -10.60
CA PHE A 44 6.84 14.72 -9.15
C PHE A 44 8.02 13.79 -8.85
N PRO A 45 8.85 14.08 -7.83
CA PRO A 45 9.96 13.22 -7.46
C PRO A 45 9.54 11.75 -7.29
N ARG A 46 10.36 10.84 -7.80
CA ARG A 46 10.11 9.39 -7.71
C ARG A 46 10.94 8.76 -6.60
N GLY A 47 10.56 7.52 -6.23
CA GLY A 47 11.29 6.70 -5.28
C GLY A 47 10.69 6.70 -3.88
N ALA A 48 11.28 5.88 -3.00
CA ALA A 48 10.74 5.56 -1.68
C ALA A 48 10.44 6.79 -0.81
N ARG A 49 11.30 7.83 -0.86
CA ARG A 49 11.12 9.05 -0.06
C ARG A 49 9.86 9.83 -0.47
N ALA A 50 9.64 9.97 -1.76
CA ALA A 50 8.47 10.66 -2.29
C ALA A 50 7.19 9.86 -2.00
N GLY A 51 7.21 8.55 -2.22
CA GLY A 51 6.10 7.65 -1.88
C GLY A 51 5.74 7.71 -0.39
N THR A 52 6.75 7.63 0.49
CA THR A 52 6.52 7.73 1.95
C THR A 52 5.96 9.10 2.35
N CYS A 53 6.37 10.18 1.70
CA CYS A 53 5.81 11.51 1.93
C CYS A 53 4.31 11.56 1.60
N LEU A 54 3.92 11.07 0.41
CA LEU A 54 2.52 11.06 0.00
C LEU A 54 1.67 10.15 0.90
N HIS A 55 2.21 8.99 1.28
CA HIS A 55 1.55 8.09 2.23
C HIS A 55 1.31 8.77 3.58
N ALA A 56 2.32 9.45 4.15
CA ALA A 56 2.19 10.17 5.41
C ALA A 56 1.13 11.29 5.36
N ILE A 57 1.01 11.99 4.23
CA ILE A 57 -0.03 13.01 4.04
C ILE A 57 -1.43 12.36 4.08
N LEU A 58 -1.63 11.26 3.34
CA LEU A 58 -2.91 10.54 3.32
C LEU A 58 -3.25 9.95 4.69
N GLU A 59 -2.27 9.44 5.42
CA GLU A 59 -2.42 8.94 6.78
C GLU A 59 -2.89 10.04 7.74
N ASP A 60 -2.24 11.21 7.70
CA ASP A 60 -2.61 12.35 8.53
C ASP A 60 -4.00 12.92 8.16
N TRP A 61 -4.31 12.97 6.87
CA TRP A 61 -5.66 13.29 6.40
C TRP A 61 -6.69 12.27 6.89
N ALA A 62 -6.41 10.98 6.81
CA ALA A 62 -7.31 9.92 7.27
C ALA A 62 -7.54 9.97 8.79
N ARG A 63 -6.56 10.46 9.57
CA ARG A 63 -6.70 10.74 11.00
C ARG A 63 -7.46 12.02 11.32
N GLY A 64 -7.87 12.80 10.32
CA GLY A 64 -8.58 14.07 10.52
C GLY A 64 -7.71 15.19 11.06
N LYS A 65 -6.39 15.17 10.81
CA LYS A 65 -5.46 16.21 11.28
C LYS A 65 -5.55 17.52 10.52
N GLY A 66 -6.19 17.52 9.36
CA GLY A 66 -6.39 18.71 8.54
C GLY A 66 -6.68 18.38 7.07
N ASP A 67 -6.89 19.43 6.29
CA ASP A 67 -7.05 19.35 4.84
C ASP A 67 -5.69 19.29 4.14
N LEU A 68 -5.67 18.91 2.86
CA LEU A 68 -4.43 18.76 2.09
C LEU A 68 -3.59 20.03 2.06
N GLU A 69 -4.24 21.21 2.00
CA GLU A 69 -3.57 22.51 2.01
C GLU A 69 -2.71 22.73 3.27
N VAL A 70 -3.15 22.17 4.39
CA VAL A 70 -2.45 22.26 5.68
C VAL A 70 -1.39 21.18 5.82
N LEU A 71 -1.64 19.98 5.29
CA LEU A 71 -0.81 18.80 5.51
C LEU A 71 0.38 18.69 4.56
N VAL A 72 0.23 19.14 3.30
CA VAL A 72 1.22 18.91 2.24
C VAL A 72 2.53 19.66 2.51
N GLU A 73 2.48 20.93 2.83
CA GLU A 73 3.71 21.74 3.00
C GLU A 73 4.61 21.22 4.13
N PRO A 74 4.11 20.95 5.35
CA PRO A 74 4.93 20.39 6.41
C PRO A 74 5.52 19.02 6.05
N ALA A 75 4.75 18.20 5.34
CA ALA A 75 5.22 16.89 4.90
C ALA A 75 6.36 17.02 3.87
N LEU A 76 6.21 17.88 2.84
CA LEU A 76 7.28 18.11 1.88
C LEU A 76 8.56 18.55 2.58
N GLN A 77 8.47 19.48 3.54
CA GLN A 77 9.61 19.93 4.34
C GLN A 77 10.25 18.79 5.14
N ALA A 78 9.44 18.01 5.84
CA ALA A 78 9.91 16.90 6.68
C ALA A 78 10.63 15.82 5.87
N TYR A 79 10.19 15.59 4.64
CA TYR A 79 10.81 14.62 3.73
C TYR A 79 11.87 15.23 2.81
N GLY A 80 12.20 16.51 2.97
CA GLY A 80 13.21 17.20 2.18
C GLY A 80 12.88 17.27 0.68
N LEU A 81 11.60 17.43 0.36
CA LEU A 81 11.12 17.66 -0.99
C LEU A 81 10.90 19.14 -1.24
N PRO A 82 11.22 19.67 -2.45
CA PRO A 82 11.05 21.08 -2.77
C PRO A 82 9.59 21.53 -2.66
N LEU A 83 9.37 22.74 -2.12
CA LEU A 83 8.01 23.30 -1.93
C LEU A 83 7.31 23.66 -3.25
N GLU A 84 8.05 23.78 -4.34
CA GLU A 84 7.48 23.96 -5.69
C GLU A 84 6.50 22.85 -6.09
N TRP A 85 6.59 21.68 -5.44
CA TRP A 85 5.70 20.55 -5.66
C TRP A 85 4.38 20.62 -4.89
N LYS A 86 4.18 21.62 -4.03
CA LYS A 86 3.01 21.72 -3.15
C LYS A 86 1.71 21.65 -3.92
N GLU A 87 1.50 22.53 -4.90
CA GLU A 87 0.25 22.61 -5.66
C GLU A 87 0.00 21.33 -6.49
N ILE A 88 1.06 20.75 -7.04
CA ILE A 88 0.98 19.52 -7.81
C ILE A 88 0.58 18.34 -6.90
N ALA A 89 1.17 18.25 -5.70
CA ALA A 89 0.84 17.23 -4.73
C ALA A 89 -0.62 17.37 -4.23
N ILE A 90 -1.06 18.59 -3.87
CA ILE A 90 -2.44 18.85 -3.47
C ILE A 90 -3.41 18.42 -4.58
N SER A 91 -3.20 18.90 -5.81
CA SER A 91 -4.07 18.58 -6.94
C SER A 91 -4.14 17.09 -7.23
N HIS A 92 -3.01 16.38 -7.11
CA HIS A 92 -2.97 14.93 -7.31
C HIS A 92 -3.68 14.17 -6.19
N LEU A 93 -3.38 14.48 -4.94
CA LEU A 93 -3.98 13.84 -3.79
C LEU A 93 -5.50 14.09 -3.73
N GLN A 94 -5.96 15.30 -4.12
CA GLN A 94 -7.38 15.59 -4.23
C GLN A 94 -8.06 14.65 -5.24
N LYS A 95 -7.46 14.42 -6.41
CA LYS A 95 -7.96 13.46 -7.39
C LYS A 95 -8.02 12.04 -6.83
N VAL A 96 -7.03 11.63 -6.04
CA VAL A 96 -7.03 10.32 -5.37
C VAL A 96 -8.21 10.24 -4.41
N LEU A 97 -8.44 11.28 -3.60
CA LEU A 97 -9.54 11.31 -2.64
C LEU A 97 -10.91 11.31 -3.31
N ASP A 98 -11.04 11.92 -4.49
CA ASP A 98 -12.29 12.05 -5.25
C ASP A 98 -12.53 10.89 -6.23
N THR A 99 -11.59 9.95 -6.34
CA THR A 99 -11.74 8.80 -7.24
C THR A 99 -12.85 7.88 -6.74
N ASP A 100 -13.78 7.55 -7.65
CA ASP A 100 -14.82 6.56 -7.38
C ASP A 100 -14.19 5.17 -7.31
N MET A 101 -14.29 4.52 -6.14
CA MET A 101 -13.63 3.24 -5.86
C MET A 101 -14.45 2.03 -6.27
N ASP A 102 -15.78 2.15 -6.32
CA ASP A 102 -16.70 1.03 -6.54
C ASP A 102 -17.58 1.18 -7.78
N GLY A 103 -17.49 2.31 -8.49
CA GLY A 103 -18.35 2.63 -9.63
C GLY A 103 -19.78 3.04 -9.23
N ALA A 104 -20.04 3.21 -7.93
CA ALA A 104 -21.32 3.62 -7.37
C ALA A 104 -21.26 4.97 -6.63
N GLY A 105 -20.09 5.63 -6.67
CA GLY A 105 -19.87 6.96 -6.10
C GLY A 105 -19.17 6.95 -4.75
N LEU A 106 -18.67 5.82 -4.28
CA LEU A 106 -17.87 5.76 -3.06
C LEU A 106 -16.50 6.38 -3.31
N THR A 107 -16.21 7.49 -2.63
CA THR A 107 -14.91 8.17 -2.67
C THR A 107 -14.31 8.26 -1.27
N LEU A 108 -12.98 8.35 -1.17
CA LEU A 108 -12.32 8.57 0.12
C LEU A 108 -12.74 9.92 0.73
N ALA A 109 -12.92 10.95 -0.11
CA ALA A 109 -13.36 12.28 0.33
C ALA A 109 -14.75 12.27 1.00
N ALA A 110 -15.65 11.37 0.57
CA ALA A 110 -17.00 11.25 1.14
C ALA A 110 -17.01 10.55 2.51
N LEU A 111 -15.95 9.83 2.88
CA LEU A 111 -15.88 9.12 4.15
C LEU A 111 -15.70 10.09 5.32
N GLN A 112 -16.52 9.95 6.35
CA GLN A 112 -16.36 10.71 7.59
C GLN A 112 -15.08 10.31 8.32
N SER A 113 -14.31 11.25 8.86
CA SER A 113 -13.07 10.98 9.59
C SER A 113 -13.26 10.03 10.77
N ALA A 114 -14.40 10.11 11.46
CA ALA A 114 -14.73 9.23 12.60
C ALA A 114 -14.95 7.75 12.18
N ARG A 115 -15.16 7.48 10.89
CA ARG A 115 -15.37 6.14 10.33
C ARG A 115 -14.13 5.60 9.60
N ARG A 116 -12.97 6.26 9.75
CA ARG A 116 -11.71 5.87 9.16
C ARG A 116 -10.72 5.46 10.22
N LEU A 117 -10.02 4.36 10.01
CA LEU A 117 -8.95 3.88 10.88
C LEU A 117 -7.71 3.61 10.02
N PRO A 118 -6.78 4.57 9.91
CA PRO A 118 -5.52 4.38 9.23
C PRO A 118 -4.54 3.55 10.07
N GLU A 119 -3.62 2.86 9.40
CA GLU A 119 -2.53 2.10 10.00
C GLU A 119 -3.01 1.06 11.03
N LEU A 120 -4.07 0.30 10.67
CA LEU A 120 -4.57 -0.77 11.54
C LEU A 120 -3.53 -1.89 11.64
N GLY A 121 -2.81 -1.94 12.76
CA GLY A 121 -1.87 -3.01 13.06
C GLY A 121 -2.58 -4.32 13.37
N PHE A 122 -2.12 -5.42 12.78
CA PHE A 122 -2.60 -6.75 13.11
C PHE A 122 -1.44 -7.70 13.48
N THR A 123 -1.76 -8.70 14.27
CA THR A 123 -0.83 -9.79 14.59
C THR A 123 -1.62 -11.09 14.65
N PHE A 124 -1.33 -12.01 13.73
CA PHE A 124 -1.96 -13.33 13.67
C PHE A 124 -1.02 -14.42 14.17
N PRO A 125 -1.45 -15.30 15.07
CA PRO A 125 -0.69 -16.50 15.41
C PRO A 125 -0.71 -17.46 14.21
N VAL A 126 0.46 -17.89 13.80
CA VAL A 126 0.64 -18.82 12.66
C VAL A 126 1.31 -20.08 13.21
N ARG A 127 0.60 -21.20 13.13
CA ARG A 127 1.13 -22.49 13.61
C ARG A 127 2.07 -23.12 12.60
N ASP A 128 1.71 -23.00 11.33
CA ASP A 128 2.47 -23.54 10.19
C ASP A 128 1.93 -22.92 8.91
N LEU A 129 2.58 -21.84 8.45
CA LEU A 129 2.28 -21.23 7.16
C LEU A 129 3.21 -21.81 6.12
N ASP A 130 2.71 -22.73 5.35
CA ASP A 130 3.39 -23.38 4.24
C ASP A 130 2.99 -22.75 2.91
N VAL A 131 3.98 -22.51 2.03
CA VAL A 131 3.76 -21.87 0.73
C VAL A 131 2.83 -22.69 -0.17
N THR A 132 2.93 -24.00 -0.12
CA THR A 132 2.12 -24.89 -0.96
C THR A 132 0.65 -24.79 -0.58
N ARG A 133 0.35 -24.80 0.72
CA ARG A 133 -1.04 -24.66 1.21
C ARG A 133 -1.60 -23.29 0.90
N LEU A 134 -0.82 -22.22 1.09
CA LEU A 134 -1.26 -20.86 0.76
C LEU A 134 -1.51 -20.72 -0.75
N ARG A 135 -0.58 -21.24 -1.56
CA ARG A 135 -0.72 -21.27 -3.01
C ARG A 135 -2.00 -22.01 -3.45
N SER A 136 -2.25 -23.20 -2.91
CA SER A 136 -3.45 -23.97 -3.21
C SER A 136 -4.73 -23.20 -2.88
N LEU A 137 -4.75 -22.49 -1.75
CA LEU A 137 -5.89 -21.67 -1.35
C LEU A 137 -6.10 -20.48 -2.31
N LEU A 138 -5.04 -19.78 -2.68
CA LEU A 138 -5.13 -18.56 -3.51
C LEU A 138 -5.47 -18.88 -4.97
N VAL A 139 -5.05 -20.03 -5.51
CA VAL A 139 -5.36 -20.41 -6.91
C VAL A 139 -6.73 -21.05 -7.07
N ASP A 140 -7.38 -21.44 -5.99
CA ASP A 140 -8.72 -22.05 -6.05
C ASP A 140 -9.75 -21.03 -6.52
N PRO A 141 -10.44 -21.29 -7.66
CA PRO A 141 -11.46 -20.39 -8.19
C PRO A 141 -12.62 -20.15 -7.21
N ALA A 142 -12.90 -21.11 -6.32
CA ALA A 142 -13.98 -21.00 -5.33
C ALA A 142 -13.74 -19.85 -4.32
N ASN A 143 -12.51 -19.36 -4.16
CA ASN A 143 -12.18 -18.26 -3.26
C ASN A 143 -12.39 -16.86 -3.88
N GLY A 144 -12.92 -16.78 -5.10
CA GLY A 144 -13.33 -15.51 -5.71
C GLY A 144 -12.21 -14.55 -6.13
N LEU A 145 -10.94 -14.99 -6.10
CA LEU A 145 -9.83 -14.16 -6.56
C LEU A 145 -9.85 -14.01 -8.08
N ALA A 146 -9.58 -12.81 -8.56
CA ALA A 146 -9.43 -12.52 -9.98
C ALA A 146 -8.29 -13.33 -10.60
N GLU A 147 -8.43 -13.70 -11.88
CA GLU A 147 -7.45 -14.53 -12.61
C GLU A 147 -6.01 -14.02 -12.51
N PRO A 148 -5.71 -12.71 -12.69
CA PRO A 148 -4.33 -12.22 -12.58
C PRO A 148 -3.72 -12.43 -11.19
N LEU A 149 -4.52 -12.39 -10.13
CA LEU A 149 -4.07 -12.64 -8.75
C LEU A 149 -3.81 -14.13 -8.52
N ARG A 150 -4.65 -15.02 -9.06
CA ARG A 150 -4.44 -16.47 -9.01
C ARG A 150 -3.16 -16.86 -9.74
N GLU A 151 -2.94 -16.30 -10.92
CA GLU A 151 -1.71 -16.50 -11.68
C GLU A 151 -0.48 -16.02 -10.90
N ALA A 152 -0.54 -14.82 -10.30
CA ALA A 152 0.54 -14.32 -9.45
C ALA A 152 0.80 -15.23 -8.25
N ALA A 153 -0.25 -15.79 -7.65
CA ALA A 153 -0.14 -16.70 -6.50
C ALA A 153 0.63 -17.99 -6.84
N THR A 154 0.63 -18.45 -8.09
CA THR A 154 1.43 -19.62 -8.50
C THR A 154 2.92 -19.44 -8.31
N ARG A 155 3.40 -18.19 -8.29
CA ARG A 155 4.81 -17.80 -8.17
C ARG A 155 5.24 -17.46 -6.76
N LEU A 156 4.32 -17.56 -5.77
CA LEU A 156 4.68 -17.32 -4.37
C LEU A 156 5.74 -18.31 -3.90
N GLU A 157 6.82 -17.81 -3.31
CA GLU A 157 7.88 -18.58 -2.71
C GLU A 157 8.30 -17.92 -1.39
N PHE A 158 8.30 -18.68 -0.31
CA PHE A 158 8.85 -18.26 0.98
C PHE A 158 9.09 -19.48 1.86
N ASP A 159 9.98 -19.31 2.85
CA ASP A 159 10.18 -20.32 3.88
C ASP A 159 8.97 -20.43 4.79
N SER A 160 8.64 -21.63 5.24
CA SER A 160 7.56 -21.84 6.19
C SER A 160 7.69 -20.93 7.42
N LEU A 161 6.57 -20.35 7.85
CA LEU A 161 6.48 -19.48 9.01
C LEU A 161 5.74 -20.18 10.14
N LYS A 162 6.40 -20.25 11.31
CA LYS A 162 5.78 -20.64 12.57
C LYS A 162 6.00 -19.51 13.57
N GLY A 163 4.92 -19.00 14.18
CA GLY A 163 5.00 -17.90 15.13
C GLY A 163 3.90 -16.88 14.93
N PHE A 164 4.25 -15.67 14.55
CA PHE A 164 3.28 -14.60 14.31
C PHE A 164 3.53 -13.93 12.97
N LEU A 165 2.45 -13.65 12.25
CA LEU A 165 2.45 -12.75 11.10
C LEU A 165 1.94 -11.39 11.56
N LYS A 166 2.76 -10.36 11.40
CA LYS A 166 2.45 -8.98 11.73
C LYS A 166 2.39 -8.14 10.47
N GLY A 167 1.45 -7.21 10.43
CA GLY A 167 1.33 -6.25 9.34
C GLY A 167 0.50 -5.05 9.75
N PHE A 168 0.34 -4.14 8.79
CA PHE A 168 -0.52 -2.97 8.91
C PHE A 168 -1.44 -2.93 7.70
N ILE A 169 -2.64 -2.42 7.89
CA ILE A 169 -3.60 -2.10 6.84
C ILE A 169 -3.63 -0.57 6.76
N ASP A 170 -3.25 -0.02 5.62
CA ASP A 170 -3.05 1.43 5.45
C ASP A 170 -4.32 2.22 5.77
N LEU A 171 -5.49 1.72 5.36
CA LEU A 171 -6.76 2.34 5.67
C LEU A 171 -7.87 1.29 5.80
N THR A 172 -8.59 1.33 6.92
CA THR A 172 -9.85 0.64 7.13
C THR A 172 -10.95 1.68 7.33
N PHE A 173 -12.12 1.46 6.74
CA PHE A 173 -13.25 2.38 6.90
C PHE A 173 -14.58 1.62 6.96
N GLU A 174 -15.58 2.27 7.54
CA GLU A 174 -16.95 1.79 7.56
C GLU A 174 -17.76 2.50 6.47
N HIS A 175 -18.48 1.74 5.68
CA HIS A 175 -19.40 2.21 4.65
C HIS A 175 -20.72 1.45 4.80
N ASP A 176 -21.86 2.19 4.77
CA ASP A 176 -23.22 1.64 4.89
C ASP A 176 -23.72 1.08 3.56
#